data_528869a464bf85bdfe3970ef6034fd01
#
_entry.id   528869a464bf85bdfe3970ef6034fd01
#
_cell.length_a   1.000
_cell.length_b   1.000
_cell.length_c   1.000
_cell.angle_alpha   90.00
_cell.angle_beta   90.00
_cell.angle_gamma   90.00
#
_symmetry.space_group_name_H-M   'P 1'
#
loop_
_entity.id
_entity.type
_entity.pdbx_description
1 polymer ?
#
loop_
_entity_poly.entity_id
_entity_poly.type
_entity_poly.pdbx_seq_one_letter_code
_entity_poly.pdbx_strand_id
1 'polypeptide(L)'
;MKKIYVLACLSALFLITSCDNKENIQEIVTEAGAPLFDGMGDHTHPITTKNEYVQRYFDQGLTIDFAFNHAESARSFRAAQNLDPDCAMCYWGEALALGPNINVTSNGSVIMADHERVAAYAAIQKAVSLKEKVSQKERDFIDALASRYNGDISSPRNPLDLAYAEAMRELSNKYPEDDDAASLFAESLMNTMPWDYWIDADNPKPLTIEAIDTLEKVLERNPRHPMALHLYIHAVESSSQPERAEKAADILLDLVPGAGHLVHMPSHIYWRVGRYEDASEANIMAAAVDEAYIAACNAQGFYPAAYYPHNIHFLWASASMEGRSKIAIEAGEKVAKNVRIEMIDQFPGVEFFKTVPVLSLVRFGLWDDILQLEAPAERLEYANAIWHYARSIAYSNTGDLQNAENERKQIESLKGTDDVLHLDSIYYPASMLLEIADSLALGEISLAKNDFDSAIESFKAAVAVQDMLPYTEPPFWFYPTRLSLGKAYLSSNQPGEAEKVFQENLKQYPRNGWAMYGLSQALESQNKDSSNARKQFETIWQNADIELSSSTF
;
A
#
# COMPACT_ATOMS: atom_id res chain seq x y z
N MET A 1 28.47 -41.68 40.97
CA MET A 1 29.33 -40.66 40.31
C MET A 1 29.58 -40.88 38.80
N LYS A 2 28.98 -41.88 38.13
CA LYS A 2 29.18 -42.11 36.69
C LYS A 2 28.10 -41.48 35.76
N LYS A 3 26.98 -40.99 36.31
CA LYS A 3 25.89 -40.41 35.51
C LYS A 3 26.03 -38.89 35.25
N ILE A 4 26.84 -38.16 36.00
CA ILE A 4 26.98 -36.71 35.90
C ILE A 4 27.95 -36.32 34.75
N TYR A 5 28.95 -37.16 34.42
CA TYR A 5 29.91 -36.87 33.35
C TYR A 5 29.36 -37.05 31.94
N VAL A 6 28.32 -37.88 31.76
CA VAL A 6 27.69 -38.07 30.41
C VAL A 6 26.80 -36.88 30.03
N LEU A 7 26.16 -36.21 31.01
CA LEU A 7 25.33 -35.03 30.73
C LEU A 7 26.16 -33.78 30.37
N ALA A 8 27.34 -33.65 31.00
CA ALA A 8 28.25 -32.51 30.74
C ALA A 8 28.91 -32.60 29.34
N CYS A 9 29.19 -33.81 28.84
CA CYS A 9 29.75 -33.98 27.49
C CYS A 9 28.70 -33.75 26.40
N LEU A 10 27.43 -34.11 26.60
CA LEU A 10 26.37 -33.81 25.63
C LEU A 10 26.06 -32.31 25.54
N SER A 11 26.10 -31.58 26.68
CA SER A 11 25.89 -30.13 26.68
C SER A 11 27.05 -29.36 26.00
N ALA A 12 28.30 -29.85 26.14
CA ALA A 12 29.47 -29.26 25.49
C ALA A 12 29.48 -29.53 23.98
N LEU A 13 29.01 -30.71 23.53
CA LEU A 13 28.88 -31.00 22.09
C LEU A 13 27.81 -30.12 21.41
N PHE A 14 26.68 -29.84 22.09
CA PHE A 14 25.65 -28.95 21.54
C PHE A 14 26.08 -27.49 21.49
N LEU A 15 26.92 -27.03 22.40
CA LEU A 15 27.47 -25.68 22.40
C LEU A 15 28.55 -25.48 21.30
N ILE A 16 29.37 -26.52 21.06
CA ILE A 16 30.43 -26.47 20.06
C ILE A 16 29.81 -26.49 18.64
N THR A 17 28.83 -27.33 18.38
CA THR A 17 28.13 -27.37 17.06
C THR A 17 27.34 -26.10 16.78
N SER A 18 26.82 -25.42 17.79
CA SER A 18 26.12 -24.12 17.64
C SER A 18 27.09 -22.96 17.35
N CYS A 19 28.30 -22.99 17.87
CA CYS A 19 29.33 -21.98 17.58
C CYS A 19 29.92 -22.19 16.17
N ASP A 20 30.27 -23.41 15.79
CA ASP A 20 30.82 -23.75 14.47
C ASP A 20 29.85 -23.37 13.34
N ASN A 21 28.54 -23.61 13.52
CA ASN A 21 27.53 -23.20 12.53
C ASN A 21 27.40 -21.69 12.38
N LYS A 22 27.53 -20.91 13.46
CA LYS A 22 27.44 -19.46 13.38
C LYS A 22 28.66 -18.82 12.70
N GLU A 23 29.86 -19.34 12.99
CA GLU A 23 31.09 -18.87 12.35
C GLU A 23 31.06 -19.16 10.85
N ASN A 24 30.61 -20.36 10.44
CA ASN A 24 30.46 -20.74 9.04
C ASN A 24 29.45 -19.83 8.28
N ILE A 25 28.29 -19.52 8.88
CA ILE A 25 27.29 -18.61 8.27
C ILE A 25 27.88 -17.20 8.08
N GLN A 26 28.64 -16.70 9.06
CA GLN A 26 29.22 -15.37 8.96
C GLN A 26 30.28 -15.27 7.84
N GLU A 27 31.07 -16.32 7.63
CA GLU A 27 32.00 -16.38 6.51
C GLU A 27 31.27 -16.36 5.16
N ILE A 28 30.20 -17.14 5.04
CA ILE A 28 29.37 -17.19 3.82
C ILE A 28 28.69 -15.84 3.55
N VAL A 29 28.12 -15.20 4.55
CA VAL A 29 27.51 -13.85 4.43
C VAL A 29 28.55 -12.84 3.99
N THR A 30 29.78 -12.95 4.49
CA THR A 30 30.89 -12.06 4.10
C THR A 30 31.30 -12.27 2.65
N GLU A 31 31.42 -13.53 2.21
CA GLU A 31 31.73 -13.89 0.82
C GLU A 31 30.60 -13.49 -0.14
N ALA A 32 29.36 -13.74 0.25
CA ALA A 32 28.17 -13.38 -0.50
C ALA A 32 27.97 -11.86 -0.63
N GLY A 33 28.37 -11.08 0.39
CA GLY A 33 28.26 -9.62 0.41
C GLY A 33 26.85 -9.10 0.72
N ALA A 34 25.95 -9.95 1.21
CA ALA A 34 24.62 -9.57 1.65
C ALA A 34 24.15 -10.45 2.83
N PRO A 35 23.29 -9.96 3.74
CA PRO A 35 22.74 -10.76 4.83
C PRO A 35 21.76 -11.81 4.32
N LEU A 36 21.59 -12.88 5.11
CA LEU A 36 20.43 -13.76 5.06
C LEU A 36 19.44 -13.29 6.12
N PHE A 37 18.22 -13.04 5.72
CA PHE A 37 17.15 -12.56 6.60
C PHE A 37 16.39 -13.74 7.22
N ASP A 38 15.97 -13.55 8.47
CA ASP A 38 15.00 -14.43 9.10
C ASP A 38 13.56 -14.05 8.68
N GLY A 39 12.63 -15.01 8.77
CA GLY A 39 11.22 -14.75 8.51
C GLY A 39 10.83 -14.62 7.04
N MET A 40 11.65 -15.14 6.11
CA MET A 40 11.35 -15.13 4.66
C MET A 40 10.35 -16.22 4.24
N GLY A 41 9.70 -16.90 5.18
CA GLY A 41 8.76 -17.99 4.88
C GLY A 41 9.48 -19.27 4.44
N ASP A 42 8.71 -20.15 3.80
CA ASP A 42 9.14 -21.48 3.38
C ASP A 42 9.04 -21.71 1.86
N HIS A 43 8.75 -20.64 1.10
CA HIS A 43 8.72 -20.72 -0.35
C HIS A 43 10.10 -21.04 -0.93
N THR A 44 10.15 -21.97 -1.86
CA THR A 44 11.37 -22.35 -2.57
C THR A 44 11.10 -22.62 -4.04
N HIS A 45 11.95 -22.09 -4.91
CA HIS A 45 11.99 -22.41 -6.33
C HIS A 45 13.30 -23.14 -6.63
N PRO A 46 13.29 -24.46 -6.76
CA PRO A 46 14.51 -25.24 -6.97
C PRO A 46 15.26 -24.85 -8.25
N ILE A 47 16.54 -24.51 -8.11
CA ILE A 47 17.42 -24.14 -9.23
C ILE A 47 18.58 -25.14 -9.38
N THR A 48 19.21 -25.16 -10.56
CA THR A 48 20.40 -25.95 -10.81
C THR A 48 21.61 -25.36 -10.07
N THR A 49 21.84 -25.82 -8.85
CA THR A 49 23.03 -25.54 -8.03
C THR A 49 23.35 -26.72 -7.12
N LYS A 50 24.60 -26.80 -6.65
CA LYS A 50 25.04 -27.76 -5.62
C LYS A 50 25.32 -27.10 -4.28
N ASN A 51 25.28 -25.76 -4.26
CA ASN A 51 25.54 -24.97 -3.06
C ASN A 51 24.22 -24.58 -2.41
N GLU A 52 23.96 -25.07 -1.20
CA GLU A 52 22.73 -24.79 -0.47
C GLU A 52 22.54 -23.31 -0.14
N TYR A 53 23.62 -22.55 0.02
CA TYR A 53 23.52 -21.11 0.28
C TYR A 53 23.17 -20.30 -0.98
N VAL A 54 23.57 -20.79 -2.17
CA VAL A 54 23.12 -20.23 -3.44
C VAL A 54 21.61 -20.38 -3.58
N GLN A 55 21.07 -21.58 -3.27
CA GLN A 55 19.62 -21.80 -3.24
C GLN A 55 18.93 -20.89 -2.22
N ARG A 56 19.48 -20.76 -1.00
CA ARG A 56 18.88 -19.90 0.04
C ARG A 56 18.86 -18.43 -0.35
N TYR A 57 19.93 -17.89 -0.94
CA TYR A 57 19.94 -16.52 -1.45
C TYR A 57 19.01 -16.32 -2.63
N PHE A 58 18.85 -17.34 -3.47
CA PHE A 58 17.91 -17.32 -4.58
C PHE A 58 16.47 -17.28 -4.06
N ASP A 59 16.09 -18.15 -3.15
CA ASP A 59 14.75 -18.18 -2.54
C ASP A 59 14.44 -16.88 -1.78
N GLN A 60 15.42 -16.35 -1.04
CA GLN A 60 15.31 -15.04 -0.40
C GLN A 60 15.09 -13.93 -1.43
N GLY A 61 15.90 -13.91 -2.50
CA GLY A 61 15.77 -12.93 -3.57
C GLY A 61 14.38 -12.96 -4.21
N LEU A 62 13.87 -14.16 -4.50
CA LEU A 62 12.55 -14.33 -5.10
C LEU A 62 11.42 -13.92 -4.16
N THR A 63 11.48 -14.31 -2.89
CA THR A 63 10.48 -13.91 -1.88
C THR A 63 10.45 -12.39 -1.67
N ILE A 64 11.61 -11.75 -1.65
CA ILE A 64 11.74 -10.29 -1.51
C ILE A 64 11.28 -9.57 -2.79
N ASP A 65 11.45 -10.19 -3.97
CA ASP A 65 10.88 -9.71 -5.23
C ASP A 65 9.34 -9.71 -5.17
N PHE A 66 8.75 -10.80 -4.69
CA PHE A 66 7.31 -10.90 -4.44
C PHE A 66 6.79 -9.87 -3.42
N ALA A 67 7.66 -9.33 -2.57
CA ALA A 67 7.39 -8.24 -1.64
C ALA A 67 7.69 -6.85 -2.21
N PHE A 68 7.97 -6.73 -3.50
CA PHE A 68 8.31 -5.49 -4.20
C PHE A 68 9.50 -4.70 -3.63
N ASN A 69 10.36 -5.35 -2.84
CA ASN A 69 11.63 -4.77 -2.42
C ASN A 69 12.74 -5.15 -3.42
N HIS A 70 12.59 -4.67 -4.64
CA HIS A 70 13.41 -5.04 -5.80
C HIS A 70 14.90 -4.79 -5.62
N ALA A 71 15.29 -3.70 -4.91
CA ALA A 71 16.70 -3.40 -4.64
C ALA A 71 17.36 -4.47 -3.76
N GLU A 72 16.67 -4.94 -2.72
CA GLU A 72 17.15 -5.99 -1.83
C GLU A 72 17.08 -7.36 -2.50
N SER A 73 16.06 -7.61 -3.32
CA SER A 73 15.94 -8.79 -4.16
C SER A 73 17.15 -8.92 -5.09
N ALA A 74 17.46 -7.87 -5.87
CA ALA A 74 18.62 -7.85 -6.75
C ALA A 74 19.94 -8.05 -5.97
N ARG A 75 20.05 -7.49 -4.75
CA ARG A 75 21.22 -7.71 -3.88
C ARG A 75 21.35 -9.16 -3.45
N SER A 76 20.24 -9.83 -3.12
CA SER A 76 20.21 -11.25 -2.76
C SER A 76 20.64 -12.14 -3.94
N PHE A 77 20.16 -11.85 -5.15
CA PHE A 77 20.58 -12.60 -6.35
C PHE A 77 22.06 -12.39 -6.67
N ARG A 78 22.59 -11.17 -6.49
CA ARG A 78 24.04 -10.90 -6.63
C ARG A 78 24.86 -11.64 -5.57
N ALA A 79 24.35 -11.78 -4.36
CA ALA A 79 24.99 -12.59 -3.32
C ALA A 79 25.07 -14.06 -3.74
N ALA A 80 24.02 -14.60 -4.33
CA ALA A 80 24.03 -15.95 -4.90
C ALA A 80 25.06 -16.09 -6.04
N GLN A 81 25.19 -15.07 -6.93
CA GLN A 81 26.18 -15.02 -8.00
C GLN A 81 27.62 -14.98 -7.47
N ASN A 82 27.88 -14.28 -6.36
CA ASN A 82 29.21 -14.23 -5.74
C ASN A 82 29.63 -15.61 -5.25
N LEU A 83 28.70 -16.40 -4.71
CA LEU A 83 28.94 -17.77 -4.25
C LEU A 83 29.02 -18.79 -5.40
N ASP A 84 28.30 -18.56 -6.52
CA ASP A 84 28.34 -19.41 -7.72
C ASP A 84 28.20 -18.55 -8.98
N PRO A 85 29.31 -18.10 -9.59
CA PRO A 85 29.30 -17.30 -10.82
C PRO A 85 28.75 -18.05 -12.06
N ASP A 86 28.52 -19.34 -11.96
CA ASP A 86 27.94 -20.17 -13.03
C ASP A 86 26.43 -20.42 -12.83
N CYS A 87 25.83 -19.88 -11.77
CA CYS A 87 24.40 -19.97 -11.49
C CYS A 87 23.58 -19.13 -12.49
N ALA A 88 23.09 -19.74 -13.57
CA ALA A 88 22.31 -19.03 -14.59
C ALA A 88 21.02 -18.40 -14.03
N MET A 89 20.30 -19.11 -13.14
CA MET A 89 19.06 -18.60 -12.54
C MET A 89 19.31 -17.42 -11.59
N CYS A 90 20.50 -17.32 -10.98
CA CYS A 90 20.82 -16.16 -10.15
C CYS A 90 20.93 -14.85 -10.97
N TYR A 91 21.40 -14.92 -12.20
CA TYR A 91 21.39 -13.79 -13.14
C TYR A 91 19.99 -13.54 -13.72
N TRP A 92 19.20 -14.58 -13.93
CA TRP A 92 17.79 -14.46 -14.28
C TRP A 92 17.01 -13.71 -13.18
N GLY A 93 17.20 -14.10 -11.90
CA GLY A 93 16.55 -13.45 -10.77
C GLY A 93 16.96 -11.97 -10.63
N GLU A 94 18.25 -11.64 -10.82
CA GLU A 94 18.68 -10.23 -10.85
C GLU A 94 17.99 -9.46 -11.98
N ALA A 95 17.87 -10.03 -13.17
CA ALA A 95 17.17 -9.40 -14.28
C ALA A 95 15.67 -9.24 -14.01
N LEU A 96 15.03 -10.20 -13.33
CA LEU A 96 13.63 -10.11 -12.88
C LEU A 96 13.46 -8.95 -11.91
N ALA A 97 14.24 -8.92 -10.84
CA ALA A 97 14.16 -7.92 -9.78
C ALA A 97 14.47 -6.49 -10.25
N LEU A 98 15.30 -6.32 -11.27
CA LEU A 98 15.56 -5.01 -11.90
C LEU A 98 14.46 -4.62 -12.90
N GLY A 99 13.52 -5.51 -13.17
CA GLY A 99 12.42 -5.27 -14.09
C GLY A 99 11.39 -4.27 -13.56
N PRO A 100 10.50 -3.77 -14.44
CA PRO A 100 9.43 -2.90 -14.02
C PRO A 100 8.36 -3.66 -13.22
N ASN A 101 7.68 -2.94 -12.34
CA ASN A 101 6.57 -3.45 -11.55
C ASN A 101 5.38 -2.48 -11.58
N ILE A 102 4.22 -2.93 -11.11
CA ILE A 102 2.95 -2.18 -11.15
C ILE A 102 2.97 -0.86 -10.38
N ASN A 103 3.87 -0.68 -9.41
CA ASN A 103 3.91 0.50 -8.55
C ASN A 103 4.85 1.60 -9.05
N VAL A 104 5.67 1.32 -10.08
CA VAL A 104 6.58 2.31 -10.67
C VAL A 104 6.11 2.65 -12.08
N THR A 105 5.27 3.66 -12.19
CA THR A 105 4.52 3.95 -13.42
C THR A 105 4.64 5.40 -13.85
N SER A 106 4.44 5.62 -15.15
CA SER A 106 4.25 6.95 -15.74
C SER A 106 3.35 6.83 -16.98
N ASN A 107 2.38 7.75 -17.12
CA ASN A 107 1.44 7.78 -18.24
C ASN A 107 0.71 6.43 -18.48
N GLY A 108 0.30 5.76 -17.38
CA GLY A 108 -0.43 4.49 -17.44
C GLY A 108 0.42 3.29 -17.91
N SER A 109 1.73 3.40 -17.89
CA SER A 109 2.68 2.33 -18.23
C SER A 109 3.74 2.19 -17.15
N VAL A 110 4.20 0.97 -16.93
CA VAL A 110 5.37 0.73 -16.08
C VAL A 110 6.62 1.40 -16.68
N ILE A 111 7.51 1.87 -15.80
CA ILE A 111 8.77 2.50 -16.20
C ILE A 111 9.96 1.82 -15.53
N MET A 112 11.14 2.04 -16.08
CA MET A 112 12.44 1.66 -15.51
C MET A 112 13.41 2.81 -15.71
N ALA A 113 14.30 3.01 -14.75
CA ALA A 113 15.43 3.92 -14.92
C ALA A 113 16.45 3.36 -15.94
N ASP A 114 17.16 4.23 -16.65
CA ASP A 114 18.12 3.82 -17.68
C ASP A 114 19.21 2.88 -17.14
N HIS A 115 19.71 3.14 -15.95
CA HIS A 115 20.72 2.28 -15.32
C HIS A 115 20.18 0.89 -14.97
N GLU A 116 18.90 0.77 -14.60
CA GLU A 116 18.23 -0.50 -14.35
C GLU A 116 18.04 -1.27 -15.65
N ARG A 117 17.65 -0.60 -16.74
CA ARG A 117 17.55 -1.21 -18.08
C ARG A 117 18.88 -1.82 -18.54
N VAL A 118 19.97 -1.08 -18.37
CA VAL A 118 21.32 -1.55 -18.70
C VAL A 118 21.71 -2.77 -17.85
N ALA A 119 21.50 -2.69 -16.54
CA ALA A 119 21.85 -3.76 -15.61
C ALA A 119 21.00 -5.02 -15.84
N ALA A 120 19.70 -4.90 -15.99
CA ALA A 120 18.79 -6.01 -16.27
C ALA A 120 19.14 -6.71 -17.58
N TYR A 121 19.42 -5.94 -18.64
CA TYR A 121 19.86 -6.52 -19.91
C TYR A 121 21.19 -7.26 -19.78
N ALA A 122 22.17 -6.70 -19.07
CA ALA A 122 23.44 -7.37 -18.83
C ALA A 122 23.27 -8.68 -18.04
N ALA A 123 22.45 -8.68 -17.00
CA ALA A 123 22.13 -9.85 -16.19
C ALA A 123 21.47 -10.95 -17.03
N ILE A 124 20.41 -10.62 -17.80
CA ILE A 124 19.73 -11.63 -18.61
C ILE A 124 20.63 -12.19 -19.72
N GLN A 125 21.49 -11.37 -20.35
CA GLN A 125 22.45 -11.86 -21.33
C GLN A 125 23.47 -12.82 -20.70
N LYS A 126 23.86 -12.58 -19.45
CA LYS A 126 24.71 -13.51 -18.69
C LYS A 126 23.97 -14.83 -18.42
N ALA A 127 22.70 -14.78 -17.99
CA ALA A 127 21.88 -15.98 -17.83
C ALA A 127 21.78 -16.78 -19.14
N VAL A 128 21.49 -16.11 -20.27
CA VAL A 128 21.44 -16.73 -21.61
C VAL A 128 22.76 -17.42 -21.97
N SER A 129 23.91 -16.80 -21.65
CA SER A 129 25.24 -17.39 -21.92
C SER A 129 25.51 -18.66 -21.10
N LEU A 130 24.81 -18.85 -19.98
CA LEU A 130 24.96 -20.00 -19.07
C LEU A 130 23.85 -21.04 -19.23
N LYS A 131 22.82 -20.81 -20.05
CA LYS A 131 21.61 -21.62 -20.11
C LYS A 131 21.83 -23.10 -20.49
N GLU A 132 22.94 -23.44 -21.17
CA GLU A 132 23.26 -24.83 -21.49
C GLU A 132 23.70 -25.64 -20.26
N LYS A 133 23.95 -24.99 -19.11
CA LYS A 133 24.34 -25.61 -17.85
C LYS A 133 23.16 -26.01 -16.96
N VAL A 134 21.95 -25.62 -17.32
CA VAL A 134 20.76 -25.76 -16.48
C VAL A 134 19.68 -26.63 -17.14
N SER A 135 18.63 -26.98 -16.40
CA SER A 135 17.51 -27.79 -16.88
C SER A 135 16.74 -27.11 -18.01
N GLN A 136 15.96 -27.90 -18.78
CA GLN A 136 15.13 -27.35 -19.85
C GLN A 136 14.10 -26.34 -19.32
N LYS A 137 13.54 -26.61 -18.14
CA LYS A 137 12.59 -25.67 -17.51
C LYS A 137 13.25 -24.32 -17.22
N GLU A 138 14.45 -24.32 -16.64
CA GLU A 138 15.19 -23.09 -16.35
C GLU A 138 15.59 -22.33 -17.64
N ARG A 139 15.95 -23.07 -18.73
CA ARG A 139 16.19 -22.45 -20.04
C ARG A 139 14.97 -21.69 -20.53
N ASP A 140 13.79 -22.31 -20.40
CA ASP A 140 12.54 -21.70 -20.85
C ASP A 140 12.18 -20.44 -20.01
N PHE A 141 12.44 -20.43 -18.70
CA PHE A 141 12.31 -19.22 -17.85
C PHE A 141 13.28 -18.12 -18.29
N ILE A 142 14.54 -18.48 -18.60
CA ILE A 142 15.56 -17.53 -19.08
C ILE A 142 15.13 -16.94 -20.42
N ASP A 143 14.69 -17.78 -21.37
CA ASP A 143 14.28 -17.32 -22.69
C ASP A 143 13.00 -16.46 -22.64
N ALA A 144 12.05 -16.77 -21.75
CA ALA A 144 10.87 -15.96 -21.54
C ALA A 144 11.23 -14.55 -21.01
N LEU A 145 12.05 -14.46 -19.97
CA LEU A 145 12.46 -13.16 -19.40
C LEU A 145 13.34 -12.36 -20.38
N ALA A 146 14.15 -13.04 -21.20
CA ALA A 146 14.98 -12.36 -22.20
C ALA A 146 14.16 -11.54 -23.21
N SER A 147 12.89 -11.91 -23.46
CA SER A 147 11.99 -11.15 -24.33
C SER A 147 11.63 -9.77 -23.79
N ARG A 148 11.78 -9.54 -22.48
CA ARG A 148 11.50 -8.27 -21.79
C ARG A 148 12.56 -7.18 -22.04
N TYR A 149 13.73 -7.55 -22.59
CA TYR A 149 14.91 -6.68 -22.71
C TYR A 149 15.56 -6.76 -24.10
N ASN A 150 15.94 -5.63 -24.67
CA ASN A 150 16.59 -5.57 -25.99
C ASN A 150 17.91 -4.77 -26.00
N GLY A 151 18.38 -4.29 -24.85
CA GLY A 151 19.63 -3.53 -24.73
C GLY A 151 19.57 -2.07 -25.22
N ASP A 152 18.45 -1.64 -25.79
CA ASP A 152 18.23 -0.24 -26.20
C ASP A 152 17.42 0.49 -25.16
N ILE A 153 18.08 1.39 -24.41
CA ILE A 153 17.45 2.20 -23.36
C ILE A 153 16.37 3.16 -23.88
N SER A 154 16.40 3.49 -25.18
CA SER A 154 15.41 4.36 -25.82
C SER A 154 14.14 3.62 -26.25
N SER A 155 14.14 2.30 -26.24
CA SER A 155 12.99 1.49 -26.65
C SER A 155 11.79 1.72 -25.71
N PRO A 156 10.58 1.91 -26.25
CA PRO A 156 9.37 1.94 -25.43
C PRO A 156 9.21 0.63 -24.61
N ARG A 157 8.77 0.75 -23.35
CA ARG A 157 8.57 -0.41 -22.49
C ARG A 157 7.41 -1.30 -22.93
N ASN A 158 6.27 -0.71 -23.28
CA ASN A 158 5.04 -1.45 -23.55
C ASN A 158 5.19 -2.63 -24.54
N PRO A 159 5.86 -2.50 -25.73
CA PRO A 159 6.06 -3.64 -26.62
C PRO A 159 6.89 -4.76 -25.99
N LEU A 160 7.87 -4.44 -25.13
CA LEU A 160 8.72 -5.42 -24.45
C LEU A 160 7.94 -6.14 -23.32
N ASP A 161 7.13 -5.39 -22.57
CA ASP A 161 6.29 -5.96 -21.51
C ASP A 161 5.18 -6.85 -22.09
N LEU A 162 4.60 -6.49 -23.25
CA LEU A 162 3.68 -7.36 -23.99
C LEU A 162 4.35 -8.62 -24.53
N ALA A 163 5.59 -8.52 -25.04
CA ALA A 163 6.35 -9.69 -25.50
C ALA A 163 6.66 -10.62 -24.32
N TYR A 164 7.01 -10.08 -23.17
CA TYR A 164 7.22 -10.86 -21.95
C TYR A 164 5.93 -11.53 -21.47
N ALA A 165 4.81 -10.83 -21.45
CA ALA A 165 3.53 -11.40 -21.05
C ALA A 165 3.13 -12.59 -21.96
N GLU A 166 3.36 -12.48 -23.28
CA GLU A 166 3.11 -13.60 -24.20
C GLU A 166 4.05 -14.78 -23.97
N ALA A 167 5.35 -14.51 -23.77
CA ALA A 167 6.33 -15.55 -23.46
C ALA A 167 6.01 -16.26 -22.13
N MET A 168 5.55 -15.52 -21.11
CA MET A 168 5.12 -16.11 -19.84
C MET A 168 3.82 -16.90 -19.96
N ARG A 169 2.90 -16.50 -20.85
CA ARG A 169 1.70 -17.29 -21.16
C ARG A 169 2.08 -18.65 -21.76
N GLU A 170 3.00 -18.66 -22.71
CA GLU A 170 3.52 -19.89 -23.32
C GLU A 170 4.22 -20.78 -22.27
N LEU A 171 5.03 -20.16 -21.40
CA LEU A 171 5.74 -20.86 -20.33
C LEU A 171 4.77 -21.49 -19.31
N SER A 172 3.79 -20.73 -18.82
CA SER A 172 2.76 -21.21 -17.90
C SER A 172 1.93 -22.35 -18.51
N ASN A 173 1.56 -22.24 -19.78
CA ASN A 173 0.86 -23.31 -20.50
C ASN A 173 1.74 -24.57 -20.68
N LYS A 174 3.06 -24.42 -20.86
CA LYS A 174 4.00 -25.54 -20.98
C LYS A 174 4.23 -26.26 -19.65
N TYR A 175 4.17 -25.53 -18.55
CA TYR A 175 4.36 -26.04 -17.18
C TYR A 175 3.14 -25.74 -16.29
N PRO A 176 1.98 -26.37 -16.56
CA PRO A 176 0.70 -25.99 -15.91
C PRO A 176 0.65 -26.25 -14.41
N GLU A 177 1.57 -27.08 -13.88
CA GLU A 177 1.69 -27.38 -12.45
C GLU A 177 2.77 -26.51 -11.76
N ASP A 178 3.39 -25.56 -12.48
CA ASP A 178 4.39 -24.65 -11.93
C ASP A 178 3.72 -23.36 -11.44
N ASP A 179 3.61 -23.24 -10.12
CA ASP A 179 2.91 -22.12 -9.49
C ASP A 179 3.66 -20.79 -9.66
N ASP A 180 5.00 -20.80 -9.72
CA ASP A 180 5.80 -19.60 -10.00
C ASP A 180 5.63 -19.14 -11.45
N ALA A 181 5.64 -20.06 -12.41
CA ALA A 181 5.40 -19.72 -13.81
C ALA A 181 4.02 -19.08 -14.00
N ALA A 182 2.99 -19.63 -13.34
CA ALA A 182 1.64 -19.11 -13.41
C ALA A 182 1.51 -17.73 -12.70
N SER A 183 2.15 -17.56 -11.53
CA SER A 183 2.10 -16.31 -10.78
C SER A 183 2.86 -15.18 -11.51
N LEU A 184 4.04 -15.47 -12.06
CA LEU A 184 4.81 -14.53 -12.89
C LEU A 184 4.08 -14.19 -14.20
N PHE A 185 3.33 -15.14 -14.76
CA PHE A 185 2.46 -14.86 -15.90
C PHE A 185 1.36 -13.85 -15.52
N ALA A 186 0.66 -14.05 -14.40
CA ALA A 186 -0.35 -13.12 -13.94
C ALA A 186 0.26 -11.71 -13.67
N GLU A 187 1.43 -11.64 -13.03
CA GLU A 187 2.17 -10.38 -12.85
C GLU A 187 2.48 -9.70 -14.18
N SER A 188 2.96 -10.46 -15.16
CA SER A 188 3.30 -9.92 -16.47
C SER A 188 2.10 -9.28 -17.17
N LEU A 189 0.89 -9.85 -17.02
CA LEU A 189 -0.36 -9.26 -17.50
C LEU A 189 -0.66 -7.95 -16.77
N MET A 190 -0.55 -7.95 -15.43
CA MET A 190 -0.80 -6.77 -14.60
C MET A 190 0.17 -5.63 -14.94
N ASN A 191 1.42 -5.92 -15.26
CA ASN A 191 2.43 -4.94 -15.69
C ASN A 191 2.11 -4.30 -17.05
N THR A 192 1.29 -4.91 -17.91
CA THR A 192 0.86 -4.28 -19.18
C THR A 192 -0.23 -3.23 -19.01
N MET A 193 -0.90 -3.20 -17.85
CA MET A 193 -2.02 -2.30 -17.51
C MET A 193 -1.98 -1.91 -16.02
N PRO A 194 -0.87 -1.33 -15.52
CA PRO A 194 -0.66 -1.11 -14.10
C PRO A 194 -1.76 -0.24 -13.50
N TRP A 195 -2.43 -0.74 -12.45
CA TRP A 195 -3.56 -0.11 -11.75
C TRP A 195 -4.81 0.15 -12.60
N ASP A 196 -4.82 -0.23 -13.88
CA ASP A 196 -5.93 -0.07 -14.82
C ASP A 196 -6.59 -1.43 -15.12
N TYR A 197 -6.91 -2.18 -14.06
CA TYR A 197 -7.43 -3.56 -14.15
C TYR A 197 -8.93 -3.62 -14.42
N TRP A 198 -9.68 -2.59 -13.98
CA TRP A 198 -11.13 -2.56 -14.01
C TRP A 198 -11.62 -1.37 -14.84
N ILE A 199 -12.69 -1.55 -15.61
CA ILE A 199 -13.41 -0.46 -16.28
C ILE A 199 -14.23 0.33 -15.25
N ASP A 200 -14.90 -0.40 -14.38
CA ASP A 200 -15.55 0.03 -13.15
C ASP A 200 -15.54 -1.15 -12.17
N ALA A 201 -16.02 -0.98 -10.95
CA ALA A 201 -15.93 -1.98 -9.89
C ALA A 201 -16.57 -3.35 -10.22
N ASP A 202 -17.50 -3.40 -11.18
CA ASP A 202 -18.19 -4.61 -11.59
C ASP A 202 -17.68 -5.20 -12.91
N ASN A 203 -16.90 -4.43 -13.68
CA ASN A 203 -16.49 -4.77 -15.03
C ASN A 203 -14.97 -4.87 -15.18
N PRO A 204 -14.36 -6.07 -14.98
CA PRO A 204 -12.94 -6.27 -15.18
C PRO A 204 -12.56 -6.21 -16.67
N LYS A 205 -11.32 -5.77 -16.96
CA LYS A 205 -10.76 -5.88 -18.30
C LYS A 205 -10.43 -7.34 -18.65
N PRO A 206 -10.37 -7.70 -19.94
CA PRO A 206 -10.11 -9.09 -20.34
C PRO A 206 -8.83 -9.69 -19.76
N LEU A 207 -7.70 -8.95 -19.71
CA LEU A 207 -6.45 -9.40 -19.13
C LEU A 207 -6.54 -9.53 -17.60
N THR A 208 -7.39 -8.74 -16.95
CA THR A 208 -7.66 -8.87 -15.51
C THR A 208 -8.35 -10.18 -15.20
N ILE A 209 -9.33 -10.58 -16.03
CA ILE A 209 -10.00 -11.88 -15.88
C ILE A 209 -8.98 -13.00 -15.99
N GLU A 210 -8.11 -12.97 -17.01
CA GLU A 210 -7.07 -13.97 -17.22
C GLU A 210 -6.07 -14.04 -16.05
N ALA A 211 -5.67 -12.88 -15.50
CA ALA A 211 -4.79 -12.82 -14.34
C ALA A 211 -5.46 -13.41 -13.09
N ILE A 212 -6.69 -13.01 -12.79
CA ILE A 212 -7.47 -13.50 -11.63
C ILE A 212 -7.68 -15.03 -11.75
N ASP A 213 -8.14 -15.51 -12.90
CA ASP A 213 -8.39 -16.94 -13.12
C ASP A 213 -7.09 -17.76 -12.95
N THR A 214 -5.95 -17.19 -13.36
CA THR A 214 -4.65 -17.83 -13.21
C THR A 214 -4.24 -17.90 -11.73
N LEU A 215 -4.36 -16.80 -11.00
CA LEU A 215 -4.02 -16.73 -9.58
C LEU A 215 -4.93 -17.62 -8.73
N GLU A 216 -6.25 -17.66 -9.02
CA GLU A 216 -7.18 -18.54 -8.31
C GLU A 216 -6.82 -20.01 -8.50
N LYS A 217 -6.44 -20.44 -9.72
CA LYS A 217 -5.96 -21.81 -9.97
C LYS A 217 -4.68 -22.14 -9.19
N VAL A 218 -3.75 -21.17 -9.07
CA VAL A 218 -2.56 -21.35 -8.22
C VAL A 218 -2.99 -21.52 -6.77
N LEU A 219 -3.85 -20.64 -6.25
CA LEU A 219 -4.30 -20.66 -4.86
C LEU A 219 -5.16 -21.88 -4.51
N GLU A 220 -5.85 -22.48 -5.47
CA GLU A 220 -6.55 -23.78 -5.31
C GLU A 220 -5.56 -24.91 -5.03
N ARG A 221 -4.41 -24.96 -5.75
CA ARG A 221 -3.37 -25.99 -5.60
C ARG A 221 -2.42 -25.70 -4.43
N ASN A 222 -1.99 -24.45 -4.34
CA ASN A 222 -1.03 -23.96 -3.36
C ASN A 222 -1.57 -22.70 -2.66
N PRO A 223 -2.41 -22.85 -1.65
CA PRO A 223 -3.05 -21.72 -0.95
C PRO A 223 -2.07 -20.85 -0.15
N ARG A 224 -0.78 -21.22 -0.12
CA ARG A 224 0.28 -20.50 0.59
C ARG A 224 1.34 -19.94 -0.34
N HIS A 225 1.06 -19.79 -1.64
CA HIS A 225 2.00 -19.20 -2.59
C HIS A 225 2.08 -17.67 -2.38
N PRO A 226 3.21 -17.11 -1.91
CA PRO A 226 3.28 -15.72 -1.46
C PRO A 226 2.97 -14.71 -2.58
N MET A 227 3.52 -14.92 -3.78
CA MET A 227 3.26 -14.03 -4.93
C MET A 227 1.80 -14.09 -5.37
N ALA A 228 1.22 -15.30 -5.44
CA ALA A 228 -0.16 -15.45 -5.88
C ALA A 228 -1.15 -14.80 -4.90
N LEU A 229 -0.92 -14.90 -3.58
CA LEU A 229 -1.70 -14.22 -2.55
C LEU A 229 -1.60 -12.70 -2.69
N HIS A 230 -0.39 -12.17 -2.84
CA HIS A 230 -0.12 -10.74 -3.00
C HIS A 230 -0.83 -10.17 -4.23
N LEU A 231 -0.56 -10.75 -5.40
CA LEU A 231 -1.13 -10.27 -6.67
C LEU A 231 -2.66 -10.44 -6.73
N TYR A 232 -3.20 -11.50 -6.10
CA TYR A 232 -4.65 -11.70 -6.03
C TYR A 232 -5.34 -10.59 -5.23
N ILE A 233 -4.74 -10.14 -4.11
CA ILE A 233 -5.21 -8.97 -3.37
C ILE A 233 -5.28 -7.76 -4.31
N HIS A 234 -4.18 -7.40 -4.97
CA HIS A 234 -4.14 -6.26 -5.88
C HIS A 234 -5.12 -6.37 -7.06
N ALA A 235 -5.32 -7.58 -7.60
CA ALA A 235 -6.19 -7.79 -8.74
C ALA A 235 -7.68 -7.58 -8.41
N VAL A 236 -8.09 -7.83 -7.15
CA VAL A 236 -9.52 -7.79 -6.77
C VAL A 236 -9.89 -6.65 -5.81
N GLU A 237 -8.92 -5.99 -5.17
CA GLU A 237 -9.16 -4.98 -4.14
C GLU A 237 -10.06 -3.82 -4.62
N SER A 238 -9.93 -3.39 -5.88
CA SER A 238 -10.74 -2.31 -6.47
C SER A 238 -12.11 -2.76 -6.99
N SER A 239 -12.41 -4.06 -6.96
CA SER A 239 -13.69 -4.60 -7.40
C SER A 239 -14.82 -4.32 -6.41
N SER A 240 -16.07 -4.61 -6.83
CA SER A 240 -17.24 -4.62 -5.95
C SER A 240 -17.29 -5.84 -5.01
N GLN A 241 -16.37 -6.81 -5.15
CA GLN A 241 -16.30 -8.06 -4.39
C GLN A 241 -14.92 -8.31 -3.78
N PRO A 242 -14.35 -7.36 -3.00
CA PRO A 242 -13.02 -7.51 -2.39
C PRO A 242 -12.94 -8.65 -1.37
N GLU A 243 -14.09 -9.06 -0.80
CA GLU A 243 -14.19 -10.19 0.15
C GLU A 243 -13.73 -11.53 -0.46
N ARG A 244 -13.64 -11.66 -1.78
CA ARG A 244 -13.05 -12.84 -2.45
C ARG A 244 -11.60 -13.09 -2.01
N ALA A 245 -10.86 -12.03 -1.71
CA ALA A 245 -9.46 -12.13 -1.27
C ALA A 245 -9.30 -12.16 0.26
N GLU A 246 -10.37 -12.17 1.06
CA GLU A 246 -10.27 -12.13 2.53
C GLU A 246 -9.48 -13.33 3.08
N LYS A 247 -9.75 -14.54 2.56
CA LYS A 247 -8.96 -15.73 2.91
C LYS A 247 -7.49 -15.61 2.51
N ALA A 248 -7.22 -15.02 1.34
CA ALA A 248 -5.84 -14.80 0.89
C ALA A 248 -5.11 -13.80 1.80
N ALA A 249 -5.78 -12.73 2.20
CA ALA A 249 -5.27 -11.76 3.17
C ALA A 249 -4.94 -12.42 4.52
N ASP A 250 -5.87 -13.21 5.08
CA ASP A 250 -5.67 -13.92 6.35
C ASP A 250 -4.47 -14.89 6.31
N ILE A 251 -4.23 -15.55 5.17
CA ILE A 251 -3.08 -16.46 5.01
C ILE A 251 -1.77 -15.67 4.88
N LEU A 252 -1.78 -14.57 4.11
CA LEU A 252 -0.57 -13.81 3.82
C LEU A 252 0.01 -13.11 5.04
N LEU A 253 -0.84 -12.71 6.00
CA LEU A 253 -0.47 -11.94 7.19
C LEU A 253 0.75 -12.51 7.94
N ASP A 254 0.76 -13.85 8.11
CA ASP A 254 1.78 -14.56 8.89
C ASP A 254 2.75 -15.38 8.00
N LEU A 255 2.59 -15.31 6.67
CA LEU A 255 3.30 -16.19 5.75
C LEU A 255 4.77 -15.83 5.61
N VAL A 256 5.07 -14.53 5.48
CA VAL A 256 6.43 -14.01 5.29
C VAL A 256 6.66 -12.84 6.28
N PRO A 257 6.79 -13.13 7.57
CA PRO A 257 6.82 -12.10 8.61
C PRO A 257 8.07 -11.20 8.55
N GLY A 258 9.08 -11.54 7.78
CA GLY A 258 10.27 -10.72 7.54
C GLY A 258 10.16 -9.76 6.34
N ALA A 259 9.05 -9.76 5.60
CA ALA A 259 8.83 -8.91 4.44
C ALA A 259 7.69 -7.90 4.73
N GLY A 260 8.06 -6.68 5.12
CA GLY A 260 7.10 -5.67 5.59
C GLY A 260 5.94 -5.42 4.63
N HIS A 261 6.20 -5.34 3.32
CA HIS A 261 5.14 -5.15 2.33
C HIS A 261 4.14 -6.33 2.28
N LEU A 262 4.59 -7.59 2.40
CA LEU A 262 3.68 -8.74 2.43
C LEU A 262 2.86 -8.80 3.73
N VAL A 263 3.41 -8.33 4.86
CA VAL A 263 2.68 -8.18 6.12
C VAL A 263 1.63 -7.07 6.03
N HIS A 264 1.91 -6.00 5.28
CA HIS A 264 1.00 -4.89 5.03
C HIS A 264 -0.17 -5.27 4.11
N MET A 265 0.07 -6.06 3.06
CA MET A 265 -0.90 -6.34 1.98
C MET A 265 -2.29 -6.81 2.42
N PRO A 266 -2.45 -7.64 3.47
CA PRO A 266 -3.77 -7.97 4.00
C PRO A 266 -4.64 -6.77 4.32
N SER A 267 -4.03 -5.66 4.75
CA SER A 267 -4.76 -4.44 5.13
C SER A 267 -5.58 -3.83 4.00
N HIS A 268 -5.20 -4.01 2.73
CA HIS A 268 -5.96 -3.59 1.57
C HIS A 268 -7.37 -4.23 1.57
N ILE A 269 -7.43 -5.54 1.77
CA ILE A 269 -8.71 -6.26 1.83
C ILE A 269 -9.45 -5.96 3.13
N TYR A 270 -8.74 -5.95 4.27
CA TYR A 270 -9.35 -5.63 5.57
C TYR A 270 -10.02 -4.25 5.56
N TRP A 271 -9.39 -3.26 4.94
CA TRP A 271 -9.99 -1.94 4.71
C TRP A 271 -11.30 -2.03 3.93
N ARG A 272 -11.29 -2.73 2.78
CA ARG A 272 -12.44 -2.86 1.89
C ARG A 272 -13.62 -3.58 2.53
N VAL A 273 -13.38 -4.55 3.41
CA VAL A 273 -14.44 -5.32 4.11
C VAL A 273 -14.79 -4.75 5.49
N GLY A 274 -14.16 -3.64 5.89
CA GLY A 274 -14.44 -2.95 7.16
C GLY A 274 -13.80 -3.62 8.39
N ARG A 275 -12.74 -4.39 8.23
CA ARG A 275 -11.89 -4.96 9.30
C ARG A 275 -10.75 -3.98 9.63
N TYR A 276 -11.11 -2.75 10.02
CA TYR A 276 -10.11 -1.67 10.20
C TYR A 276 -9.12 -1.96 11.32
N GLU A 277 -9.52 -2.65 12.39
CA GLU A 277 -8.63 -3.10 13.48
C GLU A 277 -7.55 -4.04 12.95
N ASP A 278 -7.94 -5.07 12.17
CA ASP A 278 -6.99 -6.00 11.56
C ASP A 278 -6.05 -5.26 10.59
N ALA A 279 -6.55 -4.27 9.86
CA ALA A 279 -5.72 -3.42 8.99
C ALA A 279 -4.71 -2.58 9.80
N SER A 280 -5.12 -2.02 10.93
CA SER A 280 -4.21 -1.29 11.84
C SER A 280 -3.11 -2.19 12.40
N GLU A 281 -3.46 -3.38 12.90
CA GLU A 281 -2.49 -4.32 13.48
C GLU A 281 -1.50 -4.82 12.42
N ALA A 282 -1.96 -5.15 11.21
CA ALA A 282 -1.09 -5.52 10.09
C ALA A 282 -0.06 -4.43 9.77
N ASN A 283 -0.47 -3.16 9.77
CA ASN A 283 0.43 -2.04 9.48
C ASN A 283 1.37 -1.69 10.65
N ILE A 284 0.97 -1.92 11.91
CA ILE A 284 1.89 -1.84 13.06
C ILE A 284 3.02 -2.86 12.90
N MET A 285 2.67 -4.10 12.56
CA MET A 285 3.66 -5.16 12.33
C MET A 285 4.54 -4.85 11.12
N ALA A 286 3.95 -4.46 9.99
CA ALA A 286 4.68 -4.11 8.77
C ALA A 286 5.69 -2.98 8.98
N ALA A 287 5.28 -1.90 9.65
CA ALA A 287 6.17 -0.79 9.96
C ALA A 287 7.35 -1.19 10.84
N ALA A 288 7.13 -2.09 11.83
CA ALA A 288 8.21 -2.59 12.68
C ALA A 288 9.22 -3.46 11.90
N VAL A 289 8.74 -4.28 10.96
CA VAL A 289 9.58 -5.10 10.07
C VAL A 289 10.42 -4.21 9.16
N ASP A 290 9.79 -3.19 8.55
CA ASP A 290 10.49 -2.24 7.67
C ASP A 290 11.55 -1.43 8.42
N GLU A 291 11.27 -0.99 9.64
CA GLU A 291 12.23 -0.28 10.48
C GLU A 291 13.46 -1.14 10.81
N ALA A 292 13.22 -2.41 11.14
CA ALA A 292 14.31 -3.35 11.41
C ALA A 292 15.17 -3.58 10.14
N TYR A 293 14.53 -3.78 8.99
CA TYR A 293 15.21 -3.91 7.71
C TYR A 293 16.01 -2.66 7.33
N ILE A 294 15.38 -1.47 7.37
CA ILE A 294 16.02 -0.20 7.01
C ILE A 294 17.23 0.06 7.90
N ALA A 295 17.12 -0.20 9.20
CA ALA A 295 18.21 -0.04 10.15
C ALA A 295 19.35 -1.04 9.91
N ALA A 296 19.04 -2.32 9.66
CA ALA A 296 20.04 -3.36 9.44
C ALA A 296 20.82 -3.18 8.13
N CYS A 297 20.16 -2.72 7.07
CA CYS A 297 20.74 -2.60 5.73
C CYS A 297 21.14 -1.17 5.35
N ASN A 298 20.87 -0.18 6.20
CA ASN A 298 20.99 1.25 5.83
C ASN A 298 20.32 1.53 4.48
N ALA A 299 19.12 0.97 4.31
CA ALA A 299 18.41 0.94 3.03
C ALA A 299 18.11 2.36 2.54
N GLN A 300 18.31 2.57 1.25
CA GLN A 300 18.07 3.83 0.55
C GLN A 300 17.20 3.56 -0.68
N GLY A 301 16.72 4.62 -1.33
CA GLY A 301 15.97 4.52 -2.58
C GLY A 301 14.47 4.39 -2.38
N PHE A 302 13.80 3.75 -3.34
CA PHE A 302 12.34 3.80 -3.48
C PHE A 302 11.58 3.09 -2.33
N TYR A 303 12.05 1.93 -1.87
CA TYR A 303 11.35 1.18 -0.82
C TYR A 303 11.19 1.99 0.49
N PRO A 304 12.25 2.54 1.11
CA PRO A 304 12.10 3.37 2.29
C PRO A 304 11.44 4.74 2.01
N ALA A 305 11.41 5.19 0.74
CA ALA A 305 10.79 6.47 0.37
C ALA A 305 9.29 6.36 0.09
N ALA A 306 8.80 5.21 -0.34
CA ALA A 306 7.41 5.00 -0.76
C ALA A 306 6.69 3.93 0.07
N TYR A 307 7.18 2.68 0.12
CA TYR A 307 6.47 1.56 0.76
C TYR A 307 6.39 1.69 2.28
N TYR A 308 7.48 2.01 2.94
CA TYR A 308 7.46 2.21 4.39
C TYR A 308 6.56 3.39 4.84
N PRO A 309 6.60 4.59 4.25
CA PRO A 309 5.64 5.64 4.53
C PRO A 309 4.20 5.24 4.19
N HIS A 310 3.97 4.47 3.14
CA HIS A 310 2.65 3.96 2.77
C HIS A 310 2.05 3.07 3.87
N ASN A 311 2.83 2.15 4.46
CA ASN A 311 2.37 1.31 5.56
C ASN A 311 1.95 2.15 6.79
N ILE A 312 2.72 3.20 7.12
CA ILE A 312 2.37 4.11 8.22
C ILE A 312 1.13 4.95 7.87
N HIS A 313 1.01 5.39 6.62
CA HIS A 313 -0.17 6.12 6.15
C HIS A 313 -1.43 5.26 6.20
N PHE A 314 -1.31 3.98 5.87
CA PHE A 314 -2.41 3.04 5.97
C PHE A 314 -2.83 2.78 7.43
N LEU A 315 -1.85 2.69 8.36
CA LEU A 315 -2.12 2.65 9.80
C LEU A 315 -2.90 3.89 10.25
N TRP A 316 -2.47 5.08 9.85
CA TRP A 316 -3.17 6.33 10.12
C TRP A 316 -4.64 6.30 9.65
N ALA A 317 -4.85 5.88 8.41
CA ALA A 317 -6.18 5.81 7.84
C ALA A 317 -7.08 4.82 8.60
N SER A 318 -6.58 3.60 8.86
CA SER A 318 -7.32 2.54 9.55
C SER A 318 -7.68 2.95 10.99
N ALA A 319 -6.71 3.46 11.76
CA ALA A 319 -6.92 3.94 13.12
C ALA A 319 -7.91 5.12 13.17
N SER A 320 -7.92 5.96 12.12
CA SER A 320 -8.90 7.06 11.99
C SER A 320 -10.33 6.55 11.79
N MET A 321 -10.51 5.43 11.10
CA MET A 321 -11.82 4.79 10.92
C MET A 321 -12.35 4.15 12.21
N GLU A 322 -11.45 3.71 13.09
CA GLU A 322 -11.74 3.07 14.36
C GLU A 322 -11.95 4.07 15.53
N GLY A 323 -11.63 5.35 15.33
CA GLY A 323 -11.62 6.35 16.41
C GLY A 323 -10.46 6.19 17.40
N ARG A 324 -9.36 5.54 17.05
CA ARG A 324 -8.11 5.40 17.81
C ARG A 324 -7.22 6.63 17.57
N SER A 325 -7.62 7.77 18.12
CA SER A 325 -7.03 9.07 17.80
C SER A 325 -5.54 9.15 18.09
N LYS A 326 -5.08 8.57 19.20
CA LYS A 326 -3.66 8.60 19.58
C LYS A 326 -2.79 7.89 18.54
N ILE A 327 -3.18 6.69 18.13
CA ILE A 327 -2.44 5.92 17.12
C ILE A 327 -2.45 6.64 15.77
N ALA A 328 -3.60 7.17 15.37
CA ALA A 328 -3.71 7.91 14.12
C ALA A 328 -2.82 9.17 14.12
N ILE A 329 -2.84 9.98 15.18
CA ILE A 329 -2.01 11.18 15.27
C ILE A 329 -0.52 10.82 15.27
N GLU A 330 -0.11 9.84 16.09
CA GLU A 330 1.28 9.36 16.13
C GLU A 330 1.76 8.82 14.77
N ALA A 331 0.91 8.06 14.05
CA ALA A 331 1.21 7.58 12.71
C ALA A 331 1.32 8.75 11.70
N GLY A 332 0.42 9.73 11.79
CA GLY A 332 0.45 10.93 10.96
C GLY A 332 1.73 11.75 11.14
N GLU A 333 2.14 11.99 12.38
CA GLU A 333 3.42 12.66 12.69
C GLU A 333 4.62 11.86 12.18
N LYS A 334 4.59 10.54 12.38
CA LYS A 334 5.66 9.62 11.97
C LYS A 334 5.85 9.62 10.47
N VAL A 335 4.76 9.52 9.67
CA VAL A 335 4.86 9.51 8.21
C VAL A 335 5.41 10.84 7.69
N ALA A 336 4.91 11.97 8.17
CA ALA A 336 5.39 13.28 7.75
C ALA A 336 6.86 13.54 8.12
N LYS A 337 7.31 13.03 9.27
CA LYS A 337 8.72 13.13 9.71
C LYS A 337 9.64 12.31 8.82
N ASN A 338 9.20 11.13 8.38
CA ASN A 338 10.01 10.22 7.56
C ASN A 338 10.16 10.71 6.12
N VAL A 339 9.20 11.45 5.59
CA VAL A 339 9.30 12.05 4.27
C VAL A 339 10.05 13.39 4.35
N ARG A 340 11.33 13.37 4.05
CA ARG A 340 12.18 14.56 4.05
C ARG A 340 11.91 15.42 2.81
N ILE A 341 12.22 16.71 2.89
CA ILE A 341 11.99 17.66 1.78
C ILE A 341 12.75 17.26 0.53
N GLU A 342 13.99 16.73 0.68
CA GLU A 342 14.80 16.26 -0.45
C GLU A 342 14.18 15.04 -1.16
N MET A 343 13.34 14.27 -0.47
CA MET A 343 12.58 13.16 -1.08
C MET A 343 11.45 13.71 -1.96
N ILE A 344 10.80 14.81 -1.54
CA ILE A 344 9.77 15.49 -2.33
C ILE A 344 10.38 16.06 -3.62
N ASP A 345 11.62 16.58 -3.56
CA ASP A 345 12.32 17.06 -4.76
C ASP A 345 12.58 15.96 -5.79
N GLN A 346 12.77 14.72 -5.33
CA GLN A 346 12.98 13.55 -6.20
C GLN A 346 11.66 12.88 -6.62
N PHE A 347 10.68 12.89 -5.73
CA PHE A 347 9.39 12.22 -5.87
C PHE A 347 8.27 13.18 -5.43
N PRO A 348 7.87 14.16 -6.25
CA PRO A 348 6.87 15.16 -5.87
C PRO A 348 5.56 14.58 -5.34
N GLY A 349 5.15 13.41 -5.86
CA GLY A 349 3.95 12.71 -5.43
C GLY A 349 3.90 12.33 -3.95
N VAL A 350 5.04 12.37 -3.21
CA VAL A 350 5.03 12.08 -1.77
C VAL A 350 4.79 13.33 -0.89
N GLU A 351 4.57 14.49 -1.50
CA GLU A 351 4.26 15.74 -0.75
C GLU A 351 3.06 15.58 0.16
N PHE A 352 2.04 14.85 -0.28
CA PHE A 352 0.79 14.68 0.48
C PHE A 352 1.01 14.12 1.90
N PHE A 353 2.07 13.35 2.13
CA PHE A 353 2.39 12.88 3.48
C PHE A 353 2.65 14.03 4.47
N LYS A 354 3.01 15.22 3.98
CA LYS A 354 3.15 16.42 4.82
C LYS A 354 1.82 16.96 5.33
N THR A 355 0.72 16.62 4.68
CA THR A 355 -0.63 17.05 5.09
C THR A 355 -1.24 16.15 6.17
N VAL A 356 -0.74 14.92 6.33
CA VAL A 356 -1.34 13.92 7.22
C VAL A 356 -1.43 14.36 8.69
N PRO A 357 -0.44 15.03 9.30
CA PRO A 357 -0.57 15.51 10.68
C PRO A 357 -1.74 16.47 10.88
N VAL A 358 -1.88 17.47 10.02
CA VAL A 358 -2.96 18.46 10.17
C VAL A 358 -4.33 17.85 9.88
N LEU A 359 -4.41 16.92 8.93
CA LEU A 359 -5.64 16.16 8.64
C LEU A 359 -6.04 15.25 9.81
N SER A 360 -5.06 14.70 10.56
CA SER A 360 -5.31 13.97 11.80
C SER A 360 -6.03 14.85 12.82
N LEU A 361 -5.55 16.07 13.02
CA LEU A 361 -6.15 17.02 13.96
C LEU A 361 -7.57 17.42 13.53
N VAL A 362 -7.80 17.63 12.23
CA VAL A 362 -9.15 17.90 11.69
C VAL A 362 -10.08 16.72 11.97
N ARG A 363 -9.62 15.49 11.73
CA ARG A 363 -10.40 14.26 11.92
C ARG A 363 -10.92 14.12 13.35
N PHE A 364 -10.13 14.55 14.32
CA PHE A 364 -10.44 14.41 15.75
C PHE A 364 -10.87 15.71 16.45
N GLY A 365 -11.12 16.78 15.69
CA GLY A 365 -11.66 18.02 16.22
C GLY A 365 -10.72 18.80 17.14
N LEU A 366 -9.41 18.69 16.95
CA LEU A 366 -8.38 19.34 17.77
C LEU A 366 -8.10 20.77 17.27
N TRP A 367 -9.13 21.63 17.37
CA TRP A 367 -9.13 22.94 16.73
C TRP A 367 -8.05 23.89 17.24
N ASP A 368 -7.83 23.93 18.56
CA ASP A 368 -6.80 24.78 19.15
C ASP A 368 -5.40 24.38 18.71
N ASP A 369 -5.14 23.07 18.57
CA ASP A 369 -3.87 22.55 18.09
C ASP A 369 -3.62 22.94 16.64
N ILE A 370 -4.65 22.85 15.78
CA ILE A 370 -4.57 23.28 14.36
C ILE A 370 -4.19 24.77 14.27
N LEU A 371 -4.80 25.62 15.09
CA LEU A 371 -4.55 27.05 15.03
C LEU A 371 -3.14 27.44 15.52
N GLN A 372 -2.45 26.56 16.25
CA GLN A 372 -1.07 26.75 16.73
C GLN A 372 -0.02 26.17 15.77
N LEU A 373 -0.42 25.36 14.77
CA LEU A 373 0.53 24.78 13.83
C LEU A 373 1.19 25.85 12.97
N GLU A 374 2.50 25.74 12.81
CA GLU A 374 3.24 26.51 11.81
C GLU A 374 2.83 26.10 10.39
N ALA A 375 2.90 27.06 9.45
CA ALA A 375 2.64 26.78 8.05
C ALA A 375 3.70 25.83 7.48
N PRO A 376 3.33 24.96 6.53
CA PRO A 376 4.30 24.22 5.74
C PRO A 376 5.30 25.13 5.01
N ALA A 377 6.40 24.56 4.49
CA ALA A 377 7.34 25.33 3.68
C ALA A 377 6.61 25.98 2.50
N GLU A 378 6.88 27.26 2.23
CA GLU A 378 6.17 28.09 1.23
C GLU A 378 6.08 27.43 -0.15
N ARG A 379 7.13 26.68 -0.54
CA ARG A 379 7.19 25.96 -1.83
C ARG A 379 6.29 24.73 -1.93
N LEU A 380 5.71 24.26 -0.86
CA LEU A 380 4.78 23.13 -0.82
C LEU A 380 3.34 23.65 -0.92
N GLU A 381 2.93 24.05 -2.12
CA GLU A 381 1.68 24.79 -2.32
C GLU A 381 0.45 23.94 -2.01
N TYR A 382 0.46 22.66 -2.38
CA TYR A 382 -0.61 21.73 -2.02
C TYR A 382 -0.72 21.54 -0.50
N ALA A 383 0.40 21.33 0.20
CA ALA A 383 0.40 21.18 1.65
C ALA A 383 -0.07 22.46 2.35
N ASN A 384 0.29 23.65 1.84
CA ASN A 384 -0.21 24.93 2.33
C ASN A 384 -1.73 25.07 2.13
N ALA A 385 -2.26 24.67 0.98
CA ALA A 385 -3.69 24.71 0.72
C ALA A 385 -4.48 23.81 1.70
N ILE A 386 -3.97 22.61 2.01
CA ILE A 386 -4.58 21.72 3.02
C ILE A 386 -4.44 22.29 4.44
N TRP A 387 -3.34 22.96 4.76
CA TRP A 387 -3.17 23.66 6.04
C TRP A 387 -4.19 24.81 6.18
N HIS A 388 -4.45 25.59 5.13
CA HIS A 388 -5.51 26.61 5.11
C HIS A 388 -6.90 25.99 5.24
N TYR A 389 -7.15 24.84 4.61
CA TYR A 389 -8.39 24.08 4.81
C TYR A 389 -8.61 23.74 6.28
N ALA A 390 -7.61 23.15 6.93
CA ALA A 390 -7.71 22.76 8.33
C ALA A 390 -8.01 23.96 9.25
N ARG A 391 -7.34 25.09 9.00
CA ARG A 391 -7.58 26.33 9.75
C ARG A 391 -8.95 26.92 9.49
N SER A 392 -9.45 26.86 8.24
CA SER A 392 -10.83 27.29 7.93
C SER A 392 -11.86 26.49 8.71
N ILE A 393 -11.68 25.15 8.78
CA ILE A 393 -12.54 24.26 9.58
C ILE A 393 -12.43 24.61 11.08
N ALA A 394 -11.21 24.79 11.60
CA ALA A 394 -10.98 25.12 13.02
C ALA A 394 -11.62 26.47 13.40
N TYR A 395 -11.43 27.50 12.59
CA TYR A 395 -12.08 28.81 12.82
C TYR A 395 -13.62 28.74 12.74
N SER A 396 -14.15 27.92 11.82
CA SER A 396 -15.62 27.72 11.73
C SER A 396 -16.18 27.11 13.01
N ASN A 397 -15.50 26.10 13.55
CA ASN A 397 -15.93 25.40 14.77
C ASN A 397 -15.65 26.17 16.06
N THR A 398 -14.73 27.14 16.04
CA THR A 398 -14.47 28.06 17.19
C THR A 398 -15.24 29.36 17.09
N GLY A 399 -16.01 29.60 16.02
CA GLY A 399 -16.91 30.74 15.83
C GLY A 399 -16.27 31.99 15.21
N ASP A 400 -15.00 31.93 14.78
CA ASP A 400 -14.33 33.04 14.08
C ASP A 400 -14.54 32.95 12.57
N LEU A 401 -15.78 33.25 12.15
CA LEU A 401 -16.18 33.08 10.74
C LEU A 401 -15.44 34.00 9.77
N GLN A 402 -14.92 35.14 10.25
CA GLN A 402 -14.15 36.05 9.40
C GLN A 402 -12.81 35.42 9.03
N ASN A 403 -12.10 34.83 9.98
CA ASN A 403 -10.86 34.14 9.72
C ASN A 403 -11.10 32.83 8.94
N ALA A 404 -12.19 32.10 9.21
CA ALA A 404 -12.59 30.95 8.42
C ALA A 404 -12.69 31.27 6.90
N GLU A 405 -13.40 32.36 6.56
CA GLU A 405 -13.53 32.83 5.17
C GLU A 405 -12.19 33.32 4.58
N ASN A 406 -11.32 33.92 5.37
CA ASN A 406 -10.01 34.35 4.91
C ASN A 406 -9.14 33.15 4.55
N GLU A 407 -9.11 32.12 5.40
CA GLU A 407 -8.37 30.87 5.14
C GLU A 407 -8.94 30.14 3.91
N ARG A 408 -10.26 30.05 3.78
CA ARG A 408 -10.90 29.46 2.58
C ARG A 408 -10.45 30.13 1.28
N LYS A 409 -10.35 31.46 1.25
CA LYS A 409 -9.87 32.20 0.08
C LYS A 409 -8.42 31.86 -0.28
N GLN A 410 -7.58 31.47 0.68
CA GLN A 410 -6.23 31.02 0.39
C GLN A 410 -6.26 29.67 -0.34
N ILE A 411 -7.16 28.74 0.03
CA ILE A 411 -7.34 27.48 -0.72
C ILE A 411 -7.64 27.80 -2.18
N GLU A 412 -8.60 28.70 -2.44
CA GLU A 412 -9.00 29.08 -3.79
C GLU A 412 -7.84 29.70 -4.58
N SER A 413 -6.98 30.51 -3.92
CA SER A 413 -5.83 31.14 -4.57
C SER A 413 -4.73 30.16 -4.95
N LEU A 414 -4.64 29.01 -4.28
CA LEU A 414 -3.65 27.96 -4.53
C LEU A 414 -4.14 26.90 -5.53
N LYS A 415 -5.45 26.84 -5.82
CA LYS A 415 -5.98 26.01 -6.90
C LYS A 415 -5.39 26.48 -8.24
N GLY A 416 -4.93 25.53 -9.04
CA GLY A 416 -4.44 25.82 -10.40
C GLY A 416 -3.06 26.47 -10.47
N THR A 417 -2.32 26.52 -9.39
CA THR A 417 -0.88 26.86 -9.41
C THR A 417 -0.07 25.78 -10.13
N ASP A 418 1.12 26.13 -10.60
CA ASP A 418 1.97 25.19 -11.34
C ASP A 418 2.34 23.96 -10.54
N ASP A 419 2.52 24.08 -9.22
CA ASP A 419 2.83 22.98 -8.31
C ASP A 419 1.64 22.00 -8.20
N VAL A 420 0.44 22.52 -7.97
CA VAL A 420 -0.80 21.70 -7.92
C VAL A 420 -1.06 21.00 -9.26
N LEU A 421 -0.90 21.70 -10.38
CA LEU A 421 -1.07 21.12 -11.72
C LEU A 421 0.02 20.08 -12.04
N HIS A 422 1.22 20.25 -11.49
CA HIS A 422 2.28 19.26 -11.62
C HIS A 422 1.90 17.96 -10.90
N LEU A 423 1.33 18.01 -9.68
CA LEU A 423 0.83 16.84 -8.98
C LEU A 423 -0.25 16.11 -9.78
N ASP A 424 -1.21 16.85 -10.39
CA ASP A 424 -2.21 16.24 -11.29
C ASP A 424 -1.55 15.51 -12.48
N SER A 425 -0.48 16.07 -13.04
CA SER A 425 0.24 15.49 -14.18
C SER A 425 0.94 14.16 -13.86
N ILE A 426 1.23 13.92 -12.58
CA ILE A 426 1.83 12.68 -12.08
C ILE A 426 0.80 11.77 -11.37
N TYR A 427 -0.48 11.94 -11.71
CA TYR A 427 -1.60 11.13 -11.22
C TYR A 427 -1.96 11.28 -9.73
N TYR A 428 -1.50 12.33 -9.06
CA TYR A 428 -2.03 12.73 -7.76
C TYR A 428 -3.10 13.81 -7.97
N PRO A 429 -4.40 13.57 -7.74
CA PRO A 429 -5.50 14.44 -8.18
C PRO A 429 -5.65 15.68 -7.27
N ALA A 430 -4.57 16.47 -7.13
CA ALA A 430 -4.46 17.58 -6.20
C ALA A 430 -5.55 18.62 -6.42
N SER A 431 -5.86 18.98 -7.67
CA SER A 431 -6.94 19.93 -7.99
C SER A 431 -8.30 19.46 -7.49
N MET A 432 -8.64 18.17 -7.67
CA MET A 432 -9.90 17.61 -7.16
C MET A 432 -9.94 17.58 -5.63
N LEU A 433 -8.83 17.28 -4.98
CA LEU A 433 -8.73 17.27 -3.52
C LEU A 433 -8.89 18.68 -2.94
N LEU A 434 -8.36 19.72 -3.59
CA LEU A 434 -8.58 21.11 -3.20
C LEU A 434 -10.02 21.58 -3.47
N GLU A 435 -10.70 21.02 -4.48
CA GLU A 435 -12.14 21.26 -4.68
C GLU A 435 -12.98 20.68 -3.53
N ILE A 436 -12.65 19.47 -3.08
CA ILE A 436 -13.27 18.86 -1.90
C ILE A 436 -13.00 19.74 -0.66
N ALA A 437 -11.75 20.15 -0.45
CA ALA A 437 -11.34 20.98 0.69
C ALA A 437 -12.13 22.30 0.75
N ASP A 438 -12.23 23.01 -0.37
CA ASP A 438 -12.96 24.27 -0.48
C ASP A 438 -14.47 24.07 -0.22
N SER A 439 -15.06 23.05 -0.82
CA SER A 439 -16.48 22.72 -0.63
C SER A 439 -16.80 22.35 0.82
N LEU A 440 -15.94 21.59 1.49
CA LEU A 440 -16.09 21.25 2.91
C LEU A 440 -15.92 22.48 3.80
N ALA A 441 -14.94 23.35 3.52
CA ALA A 441 -14.73 24.60 4.25
C ALA A 441 -15.96 25.52 4.13
N LEU A 442 -16.50 25.69 2.92
CA LEU A 442 -17.73 26.47 2.71
C LEU A 442 -18.94 25.86 3.45
N GLY A 443 -19.04 24.53 3.42
CA GLY A 443 -20.10 23.80 4.13
C GLY A 443 -20.06 24.03 5.64
N GLU A 444 -18.89 23.92 6.29
CA GLU A 444 -18.73 24.15 7.72
C GLU A 444 -18.96 25.62 8.10
N ILE A 445 -18.50 26.59 7.30
CA ILE A 445 -18.80 28.01 7.47
C ILE A 445 -20.31 28.24 7.42
N SER A 446 -21.03 27.63 6.49
CA SER A 446 -22.48 27.74 6.35
C SER A 446 -23.22 27.10 7.52
N LEU A 447 -22.79 25.93 8.00
CA LEU A 447 -23.33 25.30 9.21
C LEU A 447 -23.18 26.19 10.41
N ALA A 448 -22.00 26.81 10.62
CA ALA A 448 -21.74 27.72 11.72
C ALA A 448 -22.61 29.00 11.66
N LYS A 449 -23.05 29.38 10.45
CA LYS A 449 -24.02 30.46 10.24
C LYS A 449 -25.48 30.02 10.38
N ASN A 450 -25.76 28.72 10.60
CA ASN A 450 -27.08 28.09 10.51
C ASN A 450 -27.75 28.23 9.13
N ASP A 451 -26.96 28.42 8.08
CA ASP A 451 -27.41 28.38 6.70
C ASP A 451 -27.33 26.94 6.19
N PHE A 452 -28.32 26.14 6.61
CA PHE A 452 -28.33 24.69 6.33
C PHE A 452 -28.47 24.36 4.85
N ASP A 453 -29.20 25.18 4.07
CA ASP A 453 -29.37 24.93 2.64
C ASP A 453 -28.03 25.08 1.91
N SER A 454 -27.28 26.15 2.15
CA SER A 454 -25.94 26.35 1.59
C SER A 454 -24.96 25.31 2.07
N ALA A 455 -25.04 24.87 3.33
CA ALA A 455 -24.18 23.80 3.86
C ALA A 455 -24.42 22.46 3.13
N ILE A 456 -25.69 22.07 2.97
CA ILE A 456 -26.08 20.83 2.28
C ILE A 456 -25.59 20.86 0.82
N GLU A 457 -25.78 21.96 0.09
CA GLU A 457 -25.31 22.08 -1.29
C GLU A 457 -23.78 21.99 -1.41
N SER A 458 -23.05 22.62 -0.49
CA SER A 458 -21.58 22.55 -0.44
C SER A 458 -21.09 21.13 -0.15
N PHE A 459 -21.69 20.43 0.81
CA PHE A 459 -21.31 19.03 1.09
C PHE A 459 -21.71 18.06 -0.01
N LYS A 460 -22.82 18.30 -0.71
CA LYS A 460 -23.16 17.54 -1.93
C LYS A 460 -22.11 17.72 -3.02
N ALA A 461 -21.60 18.94 -3.22
CA ALA A 461 -20.51 19.19 -4.16
C ALA A 461 -19.25 18.42 -3.77
N ALA A 462 -18.88 18.43 -2.48
CA ALA A 462 -17.74 17.63 -1.99
C ALA A 462 -17.93 16.12 -2.22
N VAL A 463 -19.14 15.58 -1.98
CA VAL A 463 -19.48 14.18 -2.25
C VAL A 463 -19.34 13.87 -3.74
N ALA A 464 -19.87 14.72 -4.61
CA ALA A 464 -19.83 14.51 -6.05
C ALA A 464 -18.39 14.46 -6.59
N VAL A 465 -17.49 15.32 -6.08
CA VAL A 465 -16.08 15.29 -6.46
C VAL A 465 -15.38 14.06 -5.88
N GLN A 466 -15.64 13.70 -4.63
CA GLN A 466 -15.05 12.50 -4.03
C GLN A 466 -15.44 11.22 -4.79
N ASP A 467 -16.69 11.12 -5.26
CA ASP A 467 -17.16 9.95 -6.03
C ASP A 467 -16.50 9.83 -7.41
N MET A 468 -15.88 10.89 -7.92
CA MET A 468 -15.14 10.88 -9.19
C MET A 468 -13.64 10.59 -9.02
N LEU A 469 -13.14 10.56 -7.79
CA LEU A 469 -11.73 10.24 -7.55
C LEU A 469 -11.39 8.83 -8.04
N PRO A 470 -10.22 8.63 -8.65
CA PRO A 470 -9.76 7.30 -8.98
C PRO A 470 -9.56 6.46 -7.73
N TYR A 471 -9.66 5.13 -7.89
CA TYR A 471 -9.41 4.20 -6.80
C TYR A 471 -7.95 4.27 -6.33
N THR A 472 -7.75 4.31 -5.03
CA THR A 472 -6.47 4.12 -4.34
C THR A 472 -6.72 3.68 -2.89
N GLU A 473 -5.74 3.07 -2.26
CA GLU A 473 -5.76 2.75 -0.84
C GLU A 473 -4.50 3.24 -0.12
N PRO A 474 -4.67 3.94 1.00
CA PRO A 474 -5.96 4.52 1.46
C PRO A 474 -6.55 5.50 0.45
N PRO A 475 -7.85 5.83 0.54
CA PRO A 475 -8.49 6.82 -0.34
C PRO A 475 -7.78 8.17 -0.31
N PHE A 476 -7.72 8.86 -1.44
CA PHE A 476 -7.08 10.19 -1.56
C PHE A 476 -7.61 11.22 -0.57
N TRP A 477 -8.94 11.21 -0.29
CA TRP A 477 -9.50 12.06 0.75
C TRP A 477 -9.65 11.27 2.05
N PHE A 478 -9.19 11.85 3.16
CA PHE A 478 -8.95 11.19 4.45
C PHE A 478 -10.17 10.72 5.23
N TYR A 479 -11.38 11.05 4.79
CA TYR A 479 -12.62 10.53 5.33
C TYR A 479 -13.78 10.62 4.31
N PRO A 480 -14.83 9.81 4.43
CA PRO A 480 -15.98 9.90 3.54
C PRO A 480 -16.76 11.21 3.75
N THR A 481 -16.79 12.09 2.75
CA THR A 481 -17.48 13.41 2.81
C THR A 481 -18.97 13.30 3.09
N ARG A 482 -19.58 12.12 2.81
CA ARG A 482 -20.96 11.78 3.20
C ARG A 482 -21.21 11.91 4.72
N LEU A 483 -20.18 11.83 5.55
CA LEU A 483 -20.32 12.05 7.00
C LEU A 483 -20.69 13.49 7.32
N SER A 484 -20.06 14.47 6.66
CA SER A 484 -20.40 15.90 6.78
C SER A 484 -21.79 16.21 6.21
N LEU A 485 -22.14 15.61 5.08
CA LEU A 485 -23.49 15.77 4.51
C LEU A 485 -24.58 15.21 5.44
N GLY A 486 -24.34 14.03 6.04
CA GLY A 486 -25.24 13.44 7.01
C GLY A 486 -25.42 14.31 8.28
N LYS A 487 -24.31 14.90 8.80
CA LYS A 487 -24.33 15.88 9.89
C LYS A 487 -25.22 17.08 9.52
N ALA A 488 -25.08 17.64 8.32
CA ALA A 488 -25.87 18.77 7.87
C ALA A 488 -27.37 18.45 7.78
N TYR A 489 -27.74 17.28 7.26
CA TYR A 489 -29.14 16.85 7.23
C TYR A 489 -29.74 16.67 8.63
N LEU A 490 -28.98 16.10 9.58
CA LEU A 490 -29.43 16.02 10.98
C LEU A 490 -29.62 17.40 11.59
N SER A 491 -28.68 18.31 11.37
CA SER A 491 -28.71 19.69 11.89
C SER A 491 -29.88 20.51 11.33
N SER A 492 -30.29 20.23 10.09
CA SER A 492 -31.44 20.85 9.41
C SER A 492 -32.79 20.16 9.67
N ASN A 493 -32.83 19.21 10.61
CA ASN A 493 -34.01 18.41 10.94
C ASN A 493 -34.56 17.58 9.73
N GLN A 494 -33.65 17.04 8.94
CA GLN A 494 -33.95 16.15 7.78
C GLN A 494 -33.40 14.72 8.01
N PRO A 495 -33.83 14.02 9.09
CA PRO A 495 -33.21 12.75 9.48
C PRO A 495 -33.46 11.62 8.46
N GLY A 496 -34.49 11.69 7.64
CA GLY A 496 -34.73 10.71 6.57
C GLY A 496 -33.71 10.79 5.43
N GLU A 497 -33.20 11.99 5.10
CA GLU A 497 -32.10 12.15 4.13
C GLU A 497 -30.76 11.76 4.75
N ALA A 498 -30.53 12.08 6.03
CA ALA A 498 -29.36 11.64 6.76
C ALA A 498 -29.24 10.11 6.78
N GLU A 499 -30.35 9.39 7.08
CA GLU A 499 -30.40 7.92 7.05
C GLU A 499 -29.93 7.36 5.70
N LYS A 500 -30.42 7.90 4.58
CA LYS A 500 -30.02 7.46 3.22
C LYS A 500 -28.53 7.65 2.98
N VAL A 501 -28.00 8.82 3.34
CA VAL A 501 -26.60 9.17 3.14
C VAL A 501 -25.67 8.27 3.97
N PHE A 502 -26.02 7.97 5.22
CA PHE A 502 -25.24 7.06 6.05
C PHE A 502 -25.33 5.60 5.56
N GLN A 503 -26.49 5.16 5.09
CA GLN A 503 -26.63 3.84 4.48
C GLN A 503 -25.80 3.72 3.20
N GLU A 504 -25.74 4.76 2.38
CA GLU A 504 -24.90 4.77 1.17
C GLU A 504 -23.40 4.75 1.54
N ASN A 505 -23.01 5.52 2.56
CA ASN A 505 -21.64 5.45 3.08
C ASN A 505 -21.26 4.04 3.55
N LEU A 506 -22.14 3.33 4.25
CA LEU A 506 -21.89 2.00 4.77
C LEU A 506 -21.82 0.90 3.69
N LYS A 507 -22.34 1.15 2.49
CA LYS A 507 -22.11 0.26 1.33
C LYS A 507 -20.69 0.39 0.81
N GLN A 508 -20.17 1.62 0.74
CA GLN A 508 -18.82 1.90 0.24
C GLN A 508 -17.74 1.62 1.28
N TYR A 509 -18.04 1.93 2.55
CA TYR A 509 -17.16 1.76 3.70
C TYR A 509 -17.86 0.89 4.77
N PRO A 510 -17.88 -0.43 4.59
CA PRO A 510 -18.55 -1.33 5.52
C PRO A 510 -18.02 -1.13 6.95
N ARG A 511 -18.91 -1.24 7.94
CA ARG A 511 -18.56 -1.10 9.36
C ARG A 511 -17.85 0.23 9.73
N ASN A 512 -18.07 1.29 8.97
CA ASN A 512 -17.59 2.63 9.35
C ASN A 512 -18.31 3.10 10.64
N GLY A 513 -17.58 3.18 11.75
CA GLY A 513 -18.15 3.54 13.05
C GLY A 513 -18.78 4.93 13.08
N TRP A 514 -18.17 5.91 12.39
CA TRP A 514 -18.69 7.27 12.29
C TRP A 514 -20.05 7.32 11.57
N ALA A 515 -20.18 6.58 10.46
CA ALA A 515 -21.44 6.48 9.73
C ALA A 515 -22.51 5.69 10.53
N MET A 516 -22.08 4.65 11.25
CA MET A 516 -23.00 3.84 12.07
C MET A 516 -23.54 4.65 13.25
N TYR A 517 -22.73 5.51 13.85
CA TYR A 517 -23.18 6.48 14.87
C TYR A 517 -24.20 7.45 14.29
N GLY A 518 -23.87 8.09 13.15
CA GLY A 518 -24.80 9.01 12.47
C GLY A 518 -26.12 8.35 12.06
N LEU A 519 -26.05 7.09 11.58
CA LEU A 519 -27.25 6.30 11.25
C LEU A 519 -28.12 6.05 12.49
N SER A 520 -27.51 5.73 13.64
CA SER A 520 -28.29 5.54 14.88
C SER A 520 -29.02 6.81 15.28
N GLN A 521 -28.35 7.98 15.20
CA GLN A 521 -28.97 9.27 15.46
C GLN A 521 -30.11 9.60 14.48
N ALA A 522 -29.91 9.30 13.19
CA ALA A 522 -30.92 9.52 12.16
C ALA A 522 -32.18 8.68 12.38
N LEU A 523 -32.03 7.41 12.79
CA LEU A 523 -33.14 6.52 13.13
C LEU A 523 -33.89 7.00 14.38
N GLU A 524 -33.18 7.36 15.45
CA GLU A 524 -33.74 7.89 16.70
C GLU A 524 -34.56 9.16 16.45
N SER A 525 -34.04 10.11 15.67
CA SER A 525 -34.73 11.34 15.31
C SER A 525 -36.03 11.11 14.54
N GLN A 526 -36.20 9.95 13.91
CA GLN A 526 -37.41 9.51 13.21
C GLN A 526 -38.33 8.63 14.07
N ASN A 527 -37.98 8.39 15.34
CA ASN A 527 -38.65 7.41 16.20
C ASN A 527 -38.66 5.99 15.60
N LYS A 528 -37.65 5.63 14.81
CA LYS A 528 -37.39 4.28 14.29
C LYS A 528 -36.56 3.48 15.28
N ASP A 529 -36.59 2.16 15.17
CA ASP A 529 -35.72 1.28 15.96
C ASP A 529 -34.25 1.45 15.56
N SER A 530 -33.44 2.03 16.44
CA SER A 530 -31.99 2.24 16.27
C SER A 530 -31.14 1.17 16.98
N SER A 531 -31.76 0.22 17.67
CA SER A 531 -31.07 -0.72 18.57
C SER A 531 -29.98 -1.53 17.87
N ASN A 532 -30.22 -1.98 16.65
CA ASN A 532 -29.25 -2.72 15.86
C ASN A 532 -28.06 -1.83 15.43
N ALA A 533 -28.31 -0.62 14.92
CA ALA A 533 -27.26 0.32 14.53
C ALA A 533 -26.38 0.71 15.72
N ARG A 534 -26.99 0.97 16.88
CA ARG A 534 -26.30 1.28 18.11
C ARG A 534 -25.42 0.12 18.60
N LYS A 535 -25.93 -1.10 18.60
CA LYS A 535 -25.15 -2.29 18.98
C LYS A 535 -23.98 -2.53 18.04
N GLN A 536 -24.16 -2.34 16.75
CA GLN A 536 -23.07 -2.45 15.77
C GLN A 536 -22.02 -1.36 16.01
N PHE A 537 -22.45 -0.12 16.23
CA PHE A 537 -21.54 0.98 16.59
C PHE A 537 -20.72 0.65 17.84
N GLU A 538 -21.34 0.22 18.93
CA GLU A 538 -20.66 -0.14 20.19
C GLU A 538 -19.61 -1.24 19.98
N THR A 539 -19.90 -2.21 19.11
CA THR A 539 -18.95 -3.27 18.79
C THR A 539 -17.75 -2.75 17.96
N ILE A 540 -18.01 -1.87 16.99
CA ILE A 540 -16.97 -1.28 16.13
C ILE A 540 -16.09 -0.31 16.94
N TRP A 541 -16.69 0.42 17.87
CA TRP A 541 -16.06 1.51 18.63
C TRP A 541 -15.43 1.08 19.94
N GLN A 542 -15.34 -0.25 20.21
CA GLN A 542 -14.85 -0.79 21.49
C GLN A 542 -13.42 -0.37 21.84
N ASN A 543 -12.57 -0.13 20.84
CA ASN A 543 -11.16 0.24 20.99
C ASN A 543 -10.91 1.74 20.76
N ALA A 544 -11.97 2.53 20.46
CA ALA A 544 -11.86 3.96 20.27
C ALA A 544 -11.47 4.68 21.58
N ASP A 545 -10.68 5.72 21.46
CA ASP A 545 -10.27 6.58 22.59
C ASP A 545 -10.95 7.95 22.57
N ILE A 546 -11.95 8.12 21.72
CA ILE A 546 -12.79 9.32 21.59
C ILE A 546 -14.27 9.00 21.73
N GLU A 547 -15.05 9.99 22.19
CA GLU A 547 -16.51 9.95 22.21
C GLU A 547 -17.07 10.78 21.06
N LEU A 548 -18.09 10.26 20.37
CA LEU A 548 -18.75 10.98 19.28
C LEU A 548 -19.98 11.75 19.78
N SER A 549 -20.10 12.99 19.36
CA SER A 549 -21.32 13.79 19.46
C SER A 549 -22.07 13.88 18.13
N SER A 550 -21.41 13.60 17.02
CA SER A 550 -21.92 13.61 15.66
C SER A 550 -21.14 12.62 14.78
N SER A 551 -21.55 12.46 13.51
CA SER A 551 -20.85 11.65 12.49
C SER A 551 -19.50 12.24 12.06
N THR A 552 -19.19 13.44 12.46
CA THR A 552 -17.89 14.13 12.32
C THR A 552 -17.84 15.27 13.36
N PHE A 553 -16.65 15.72 13.74
CA PHE A 553 -16.48 16.86 14.63
C PHE A 553 -16.79 18.18 13.97
#